data_b57ebdd04511d788ad545e7b1313cc70
#
_entry.id   b57ebdd04511d788ad545e7b1313cc70
#
_cell.length_a   1.000
_cell.length_b   1.000
_cell.length_c   1.000
_cell.angle_alpha   90.00
_cell.angle_beta   90.00
_cell.angle_gamma   90.00
#
_symmetry.space_group_name_H-M   'P 1'
#
loop_
_entity.id
_entity.type
_entity.pdbx_description
1 polymer ?
#
loop_
_entity_poly.entity_id
_entity_poly.type
_entity_poly.pdbx_seq_one_letter_code
_entity_poly.pdbx_strand_id
1 'polypeptide(L)'
;MENEQNNLIDLRKIFTAKVPKLMKYMPNWLFRKIQRLLHEDDINEILTKYADKEGIDFINAVVDDFNLKVVVEGEENLMASDRILVASNHPLGGLDGIALIGAVGNQRGETLTPVNDFLMFVKNLRPIFIPVSKVGSATANREESLKLFNETFAGDATLCYFPFGLCSRKTKGGKIMDLDWKKTFVTKSRAYQRDIVPVHIEGRNSNFFYNLARLRKRLGIKVNIEMAFLVDEFFKQRNKTLTISFGKPIPYQTFDRRFNDAQWAEKLRTFSYQLGNDCNLVFDPSMEYKI
;
A
#
# COMPACT_ATOMS: atom_id res chain seq x y z
N MET A 1 19.68 24.96 7.18
CA MET A 1 19.09 24.81 8.53
C MET A 1 17.58 25.11 8.61
N GLU A 2 17.03 26.14 7.97
CA GLU A 2 15.56 26.36 7.96
C GLU A 2 14.75 25.32 7.17
N ASN A 3 15.34 24.69 6.14
CA ASN A 3 14.67 23.66 5.33
C ASN A 3 14.60 22.28 6.03
N GLU A 4 15.53 21.94 6.89
CA GLU A 4 15.58 20.63 7.57
C GLU A 4 14.49 20.48 8.63
N GLN A 5 14.22 21.52 9.42
CA GLN A 5 13.14 21.50 10.45
C GLN A 5 11.74 21.39 9.85
N ASN A 6 11.57 21.68 8.57
CA ASN A 6 10.27 21.65 7.88
C ASN A 6 9.86 20.26 7.35
N ASN A 7 10.76 19.26 7.41
CA ASN A 7 10.51 17.89 6.92
C ASN A 7 10.10 16.90 8.03
N LEU A 8 10.30 17.25 9.28
CA LEU A 8 10.04 16.35 10.41
C LEU A 8 8.54 16.19 10.69
N ILE A 9 8.19 14.97 11.12
CA ILE A 9 6.83 14.66 11.58
C ILE A 9 6.67 15.15 13.03
N ASP A 10 5.67 15.97 13.27
CA ASP A 10 5.23 16.38 14.59
C ASP A 10 3.81 15.82 14.83
N LEU A 11 3.74 14.67 15.47
CA LEU A 11 2.46 14.00 15.74
C LEU A 11 1.54 14.87 16.59
N ARG A 12 2.07 15.69 17.49
CA ARG A 12 1.25 16.58 18.31
C ARG A 12 0.55 17.62 17.45
N LYS A 13 1.25 18.25 16.52
CA LYS A 13 0.63 19.20 15.57
C LYS A 13 -0.40 18.51 14.69
N ILE A 14 -0.08 17.35 14.15
CA ILE A 14 -0.98 16.57 13.28
C ILE A 14 -2.27 16.19 14.04
N PHE A 15 -2.15 15.64 15.24
CA PHE A 15 -3.31 15.23 16.03
C PHE A 15 -4.12 16.44 16.51
N THR A 16 -3.47 17.54 16.88
CA THR A 16 -4.16 18.77 17.27
C THR A 16 -4.99 19.33 16.11
N ALA A 17 -4.46 19.28 14.88
CA ALA A 17 -5.20 19.74 13.70
C ALA A 17 -6.37 18.81 13.34
N LYS A 18 -6.18 17.48 13.45
CA LYS A 18 -7.19 16.51 13.00
C LYS A 18 -8.24 16.16 14.06
N VAL A 19 -7.86 16.12 15.32
CA VAL A 19 -8.74 15.72 16.45
C VAL A 19 -8.59 16.66 17.66
N PRO A 20 -8.85 17.98 17.50
CA PRO A 20 -8.57 18.99 18.52
C PRO A 20 -9.31 18.72 19.84
N LYS A 21 -10.54 18.22 19.77
CA LYS A 21 -11.34 17.89 20.97
C LYS A 21 -10.70 16.79 21.81
N LEU A 22 -10.13 15.77 21.17
CA LEU A 22 -9.44 14.67 21.87
C LEU A 22 -8.14 15.18 22.49
N MET A 23 -7.37 15.96 21.73
CA MET A 23 -6.06 16.47 22.17
C MET A 23 -6.18 17.42 23.38
N LYS A 24 -7.28 18.18 23.47
CA LYS A 24 -7.53 19.07 24.62
C LYS A 24 -7.53 18.34 25.98
N TYR A 25 -7.98 17.09 25.99
CA TYR A 25 -8.09 16.28 27.23
C TYR A 25 -7.03 15.17 27.30
N MET A 26 -6.12 15.10 26.33
CA MET A 26 -5.09 14.05 26.25
C MET A 26 -3.97 14.30 27.26
N PRO A 27 -3.77 13.44 28.28
CA PRO A 27 -2.66 13.58 29.21
C PRO A 27 -1.32 13.43 28.48
N ASN A 28 -0.30 14.21 28.85
CA ASN A 28 1.02 14.18 28.24
C ASN A 28 1.68 12.79 28.29
N TRP A 29 1.52 12.06 29.40
CA TRP A 29 2.10 10.72 29.51
C TRP A 29 1.48 9.73 28.53
N LEU A 30 0.18 9.84 28.25
CA LEU A 30 -0.52 9.00 27.30
C LEU A 30 -0.10 9.35 25.86
N PHE A 31 0.01 10.66 25.58
CA PHE A 31 0.47 11.11 24.27
C PHE A 31 1.90 10.65 23.97
N ARG A 32 2.81 10.70 24.95
CA ARG A 32 4.18 10.15 24.82
C ARG A 32 4.19 8.65 24.51
N LYS A 33 3.24 7.87 25.05
CA LYS A 33 3.11 6.44 24.67
C LYS A 33 2.67 6.29 23.22
N ILE A 34 1.77 7.15 22.74
CA ILE A 34 1.33 7.18 21.34
C ILE A 34 2.51 7.54 20.41
N GLN A 35 3.29 8.57 20.75
CA GLN A 35 4.48 8.96 19.98
C GLN A 35 5.47 7.80 19.84
N ARG A 36 5.77 7.09 20.94
CA ARG A 36 6.64 5.90 20.91
C ARG A 36 6.06 4.75 20.08
N LEU A 37 4.74 4.49 20.20
CA LEU A 37 4.06 3.47 19.41
C LEU A 37 4.08 3.79 17.92
N LEU A 38 4.00 5.07 17.56
CA LEU A 38 4.05 5.56 16.19
C LEU A 38 5.49 5.86 15.72
N HIS A 39 6.50 5.52 16.54
CA HIS A 39 7.92 5.64 16.19
C HIS A 39 8.30 7.03 15.67
N GLU A 40 7.77 8.11 16.27
CA GLU A 40 8.00 9.48 15.81
C GLU A 40 9.49 9.82 15.75
N ASP A 41 10.28 9.44 16.76
CA ASP A 41 11.71 9.69 16.82
C ASP A 41 12.46 8.91 15.75
N ASP A 42 12.16 7.60 15.58
CA ASP A 42 12.78 6.73 14.59
C ASP A 42 12.48 7.20 13.15
N ILE A 43 11.23 7.62 12.89
CA ILE A 43 10.84 8.18 11.58
C ILE A 43 11.61 9.48 11.31
N ASN A 44 11.69 10.37 12.30
CA ASN A 44 12.38 11.65 12.15
C ASN A 44 13.90 11.47 11.97
N GLU A 45 14.50 10.45 12.59
CA GLU A 45 15.89 10.05 12.33
C GLU A 45 16.09 9.67 10.86
N ILE A 46 15.21 8.82 10.30
CA ILE A 46 15.26 8.42 8.88
C ILE A 46 15.06 9.64 7.97
N LEU A 47 14.08 10.50 8.26
CA LEU A 47 13.80 11.70 7.48
C LEU A 47 14.97 12.70 7.50
N THR A 48 15.68 12.81 8.62
CA THR A 48 16.87 13.64 8.73
C THR A 48 18.05 13.03 7.98
N LYS A 49 18.28 11.73 8.15
CA LYS A 49 19.39 10.99 7.52
C LYS A 49 19.32 11.02 5.99
N TYR A 50 18.12 11.01 5.43
CA TYR A 50 17.86 10.95 4.00
C TYR A 50 17.07 12.17 3.51
N ALA A 51 17.33 13.34 4.10
CA ALA A 51 16.61 14.59 3.78
C ALA A 51 16.81 15.07 2.33
N ASP A 52 17.92 14.67 1.70
CA ASP A 52 18.30 14.95 0.32
C ASP A 52 17.66 14.02 -0.72
N LYS A 53 16.98 12.95 -0.28
CA LYS A 53 16.40 11.92 -1.16
C LYS A 53 14.89 12.04 -1.26
N GLU A 54 14.36 11.78 -2.44
CA GLU A 54 12.92 11.79 -2.72
C GLU A 54 12.51 10.60 -3.59
N GLY A 55 11.22 10.27 -3.60
CA GLY A 55 10.63 9.24 -4.45
C GLY A 55 11.30 7.88 -4.29
N ILE A 56 11.74 7.30 -5.41
CA ILE A 56 12.37 5.97 -5.45
C ILE A 56 13.72 5.95 -4.72
N ASP A 57 14.51 7.02 -4.80
CA ASP A 57 15.81 7.10 -4.11
C ASP A 57 15.64 7.09 -2.59
N PHE A 58 14.60 7.75 -2.08
CA PHE A 58 14.25 7.66 -0.66
C PHE A 58 13.79 6.27 -0.26
N ILE A 59 12.97 5.62 -1.10
CA ILE A 59 12.54 4.23 -0.87
C ILE A 59 13.74 3.29 -0.78
N ASN A 60 14.66 3.36 -1.74
CA ASN A 60 15.86 2.53 -1.77
C ASN A 60 16.70 2.73 -0.50
N ALA A 61 16.89 3.98 -0.08
CA ALA A 61 17.61 4.30 1.15
C ALA A 61 16.93 3.73 2.42
N VAL A 62 15.59 3.73 2.47
CA VAL A 62 14.84 3.12 3.59
C VAL A 62 14.95 1.60 3.56
N VAL A 63 14.88 0.96 2.40
CA VAL A 63 15.05 -0.50 2.23
C VAL A 63 16.44 -0.92 2.71
N ASP A 64 17.49 -0.17 2.35
CA ASP A 64 18.87 -0.40 2.78
C ASP A 64 19.02 -0.17 4.29
N ASP A 65 18.48 0.91 4.86
CA ASP A 65 18.53 1.22 6.30
C ASP A 65 17.87 0.13 7.15
N PHE A 66 16.81 -0.46 6.62
CA PHE A 66 16.11 -1.58 7.24
C PHE A 66 16.86 -2.91 7.08
N ASN A 67 17.93 -2.96 6.29
CA ASN A 67 18.59 -4.19 5.88
C ASN A 67 17.53 -5.22 5.41
N LEU A 68 16.57 -4.76 4.60
CA LEU A 68 15.49 -5.56 4.08
C LEU A 68 15.94 -6.27 2.81
N LYS A 69 16.02 -7.59 2.85
CA LYS A 69 16.31 -8.38 1.65
C LYS A 69 15.04 -8.54 0.82
N VAL A 70 14.92 -7.78 -0.26
CA VAL A 70 13.83 -7.93 -1.24
C VAL A 70 14.24 -8.96 -2.28
N VAL A 71 13.51 -10.07 -2.35
CA VAL A 71 13.65 -11.11 -3.38
C VAL A 71 12.55 -10.89 -4.40
N VAL A 72 12.93 -10.70 -5.66
CA VAL A 72 12.00 -10.44 -6.76
C VAL A 72 12.00 -11.62 -7.72
N GLU A 73 10.80 -12.10 -8.05
CA GLU A 73 10.57 -13.19 -9.01
C GLU A 73 9.69 -12.69 -10.15
N GLY A 74 9.99 -13.06 -11.39
CA GLY A 74 9.23 -12.65 -12.57
C GLY A 74 9.38 -11.15 -12.89
N GLU A 75 10.50 -10.53 -12.54
CA GLU A 75 10.77 -9.09 -12.74
C GLU A 75 10.68 -8.70 -14.24
N GLU A 76 11.06 -9.61 -15.15
CA GLU A 76 10.95 -9.44 -16.59
C GLU A 76 9.52 -9.15 -17.06
N ASN A 77 8.51 -9.57 -16.31
CA ASN A 77 7.10 -9.34 -16.62
C ASN A 77 6.73 -7.85 -16.52
N LEU A 78 7.50 -7.06 -15.76
CA LEU A 78 7.28 -5.61 -15.68
C LEU A 78 7.54 -4.91 -17.02
N MET A 79 8.44 -5.44 -17.85
CA MET A 79 8.81 -4.86 -19.15
C MET A 79 8.05 -5.49 -20.34
N ALA A 80 7.18 -6.48 -20.10
CA ALA A 80 6.46 -7.20 -21.13
C ALA A 80 5.24 -6.45 -21.72
N SER A 81 4.91 -5.26 -21.16
CA SER A 81 3.85 -4.37 -21.68
C SER A 81 4.21 -2.91 -21.38
N ASP A 82 3.85 -2.01 -22.29
CA ASP A 82 4.20 -0.58 -22.18
C ASP A 82 3.42 0.14 -21.08
N ARG A 83 2.11 -0.07 -21.00
CA ARG A 83 1.22 0.61 -20.03
C ARG A 83 0.62 -0.38 -19.05
N ILE A 84 1.18 -0.45 -17.86
CA ILE A 84 0.78 -1.42 -16.85
C ILE A 84 0.15 -0.76 -15.61
N LEU A 85 -0.66 -1.56 -14.94
CA LEU A 85 -1.16 -1.37 -13.60
C LEU A 85 -0.76 -2.59 -12.76
N VAL A 86 0.14 -2.41 -11.84
CA VAL A 86 0.57 -3.45 -10.90
C VAL A 86 -0.46 -3.60 -9.79
N ALA A 87 -1.10 -4.76 -9.67
CA ALA A 87 -2.13 -5.03 -8.66
C ALA A 87 -1.66 -6.09 -7.67
N SER A 88 -1.49 -5.71 -6.41
CA SER A 88 -0.88 -6.56 -5.38
C SER A 88 -1.78 -6.76 -4.16
N ASN A 89 -1.61 -7.91 -3.48
CA ASN A 89 -2.03 -8.07 -2.10
C ASN A 89 -1.21 -7.15 -1.18
N HIS A 90 -1.67 -6.93 0.04
CA HIS A 90 -1.08 -5.97 0.98
C HIS A 90 -0.88 -6.58 2.37
N PRO A 91 0.07 -7.55 2.52
CA PRO A 91 0.20 -8.33 3.75
C PRO A 91 0.64 -7.52 4.96
N LEU A 92 1.53 -6.54 4.78
CA LEU A 92 2.15 -5.78 5.87
C LEU A 92 1.49 -4.40 6.10
N GLY A 93 0.89 -3.81 5.07
CA GLY A 93 0.19 -2.52 5.16
C GLY A 93 1.09 -1.29 5.17
N GLY A 94 2.36 -1.43 4.83
CA GLY A 94 3.33 -0.33 4.78
C GLY A 94 4.61 -0.71 4.06
N LEU A 95 5.47 -1.54 4.67
CA LEU A 95 6.77 -1.89 4.10
C LEU A 95 6.68 -2.66 2.78
N ASP A 96 5.68 -3.52 2.62
CA ASP A 96 5.37 -4.19 1.36
C ASP A 96 5.05 -3.20 0.24
N GLY A 97 4.36 -2.09 0.57
CA GLY A 97 4.13 -1.00 -0.38
C GLY A 97 5.43 -0.33 -0.81
N ILE A 98 6.30 0.01 0.15
CA ILE A 98 7.61 0.59 -0.12
C ILE A 98 8.46 -0.35 -0.97
N ALA A 99 8.55 -1.64 -0.60
CA ALA A 99 9.34 -2.62 -1.34
C ALA A 99 8.81 -2.83 -2.78
N LEU A 100 7.48 -2.91 -2.96
CA LEU A 100 6.87 -3.04 -4.29
C LEU A 100 7.16 -1.82 -5.17
N ILE A 101 6.94 -0.61 -4.64
CA ILE A 101 7.14 0.63 -5.38
C ILE A 101 8.63 0.78 -5.75
N GLY A 102 9.54 0.42 -4.83
CA GLY A 102 10.98 0.40 -5.11
C GLY A 102 11.35 -0.57 -6.22
N ALA A 103 10.89 -1.82 -6.15
CA ALA A 103 11.15 -2.84 -7.17
C ALA A 103 10.62 -2.39 -8.56
N VAL A 104 9.38 -1.88 -8.62
CA VAL A 104 8.77 -1.40 -9.87
C VAL A 104 9.48 -0.14 -10.38
N GLY A 105 9.75 0.83 -9.50
CA GLY A 105 10.38 2.10 -9.87
C GLY A 105 11.80 1.95 -10.38
N ASN A 106 12.58 1.02 -9.82
CA ASN A 106 13.93 0.72 -10.29
C ASN A 106 13.94 0.15 -11.72
N GLN A 107 12.89 -0.55 -12.15
CA GLN A 107 12.78 -1.13 -13.49
C GLN A 107 12.09 -0.20 -14.49
N ARG A 108 11.06 0.52 -14.03
CA ARG A 108 10.14 1.27 -14.91
C ARG A 108 10.33 2.79 -14.85
N GLY A 109 11.08 3.30 -13.88
CA GLY A 109 11.21 4.73 -13.65
C GLY A 109 9.96 5.33 -12.99
N GLU A 110 9.25 6.21 -13.70
CA GLU A 110 8.10 6.92 -13.13
C GLU A 110 7.00 5.98 -12.64
N THR A 111 6.84 5.94 -11.33
CA THR A 111 5.91 5.04 -10.65
C THR A 111 5.08 5.80 -9.65
N LEU A 112 3.76 5.66 -9.73
CA LEU A 112 2.80 6.35 -8.87
C LEU A 112 1.92 5.36 -8.12
N THR A 113 1.54 5.73 -6.89
CA THR A 113 0.72 4.86 -6.02
C THR A 113 -0.37 5.68 -5.33
N PRO A 114 -1.64 5.29 -5.47
CA PRO A 114 -2.73 5.87 -4.69
C PRO A 114 -2.59 5.53 -3.20
N VAL A 115 -2.55 6.54 -2.35
CA VAL A 115 -2.34 6.37 -0.91
C VAL A 115 -3.36 7.14 -0.08
N ASN A 116 -3.46 6.79 1.20
CA ASN A 116 -4.21 7.55 2.17
C ASN A 116 -3.53 8.91 2.41
N ASP A 117 -4.33 9.98 2.57
CA ASP A 117 -3.87 11.35 2.85
C ASP A 117 -2.87 11.45 4.03
N PHE A 118 -2.92 10.50 4.96
CA PHE A 118 -1.98 10.47 6.08
C PHE A 118 -0.54 10.24 5.65
N LEU A 119 -0.31 9.48 4.58
CA LEU A 119 1.04 9.22 4.07
C LEU A 119 1.65 10.44 3.37
N MET A 120 0.85 11.45 3.02
CA MET A 120 1.32 12.72 2.46
C MET A 120 2.12 13.58 3.45
N PHE A 121 2.14 13.22 4.75
CA PHE A 121 3.00 13.86 5.73
C PHE A 121 4.47 13.50 5.55
N VAL A 122 4.79 12.35 4.93
CA VAL A 122 6.15 11.97 4.53
C VAL A 122 6.48 12.67 3.22
N LYS A 123 7.10 13.86 3.30
CA LYS A 123 7.32 14.74 2.16
C LYS A 123 8.18 14.08 1.08
N ASN A 124 9.20 13.33 1.47
CA ASN A 124 10.11 12.61 0.59
C ASN A 124 9.38 11.61 -0.36
N LEU A 125 8.19 11.16 0.00
CA LEU A 125 7.40 10.22 -0.81
C LEU A 125 6.31 10.90 -1.65
N ARG A 126 6.10 12.22 -1.51
CA ARG A 126 5.07 12.95 -2.27
C ARG A 126 5.21 12.83 -3.79
N PRO A 127 6.43 12.82 -4.38
CA PRO A 127 6.56 12.68 -5.83
C PRO A 127 5.95 11.41 -6.41
N ILE A 128 5.81 10.36 -5.60
CA ILE A 128 5.30 9.03 -6.02
C ILE A 128 3.92 8.70 -5.45
N PHE A 129 3.36 9.55 -4.60
CA PHE A 129 2.08 9.32 -3.93
C PHE A 129 0.95 10.16 -4.51
N ILE A 130 -0.20 9.54 -4.72
CA ILE A 130 -1.43 10.19 -5.13
C ILE A 130 -2.40 10.13 -3.95
N PRO A 131 -2.79 11.27 -3.36
CA PRO A 131 -3.72 11.28 -2.25
C PRO A 131 -5.12 10.84 -2.70
N VAL A 132 -5.67 9.81 -2.03
CA VAL A 132 -7.05 9.38 -2.23
C VAL A 132 -7.84 9.66 -0.97
N SER A 133 -8.63 10.73 -0.98
CA SER A 133 -9.49 11.12 0.12
C SER A 133 -10.55 10.07 0.40
N LYS A 134 -10.62 9.56 1.63
CA LYS A 134 -11.75 8.75 2.09
C LYS A 134 -12.95 9.66 2.37
N VAL A 135 -14.15 9.08 2.21
CA VAL A 135 -15.45 9.72 2.51
C VAL A 135 -15.40 10.47 3.85
N GLY A 136 -15.64 11.79 3.83
CA GLY A 136 -15.65 12.65 5.04
C GLY A 136 -14.83 13.94 4.90
N SER A 137 -14.00 14.10 3.88
CA SER A 137 -13.37 15.38 3.54
C SER A 137 -14.37 16.30 2.81
N ALA A 138 -14.18 17.62 2.91
CA ALA A 138 -15.01 18.60 2.25
C ALA A 138 -15.15 18.30 0.73
N THR A 139 -16.34 18.55 0.17
CA THR A 139 -16.73 18.15 -1.20
C THR A 139 -15.74 18.62 -2.27
N ALA A 140 -15.16 19.83 -2.11
CA ALA A 140 -14.18 20.39 -3.04
C ALA A 140 -12.90 19.55 -3.14
N ASN A 141 -12.35 19.08 -2.00
CA ASN A 141 -11.15 18.23 -1.99
C ASN A 141 -11.39 16.84 -2.61
N ARG A 142 -12.63 16.39 -2.65
CA ARG A 142 -12.99 15.10 -3.25
C ARG A 142 -12.97 15.14 -4.77
N GLU A 143 -13.50 16.20 -5.38
CA GLU A 143 -13.51 16.36 -6.84
C GLU A 143 -12.09 16.50 -7.39
N GLU A 144 -11.27 17.29 -6.74
CA GLU A 144 -9.86 17.46 -7.10
C GLU A 144 -9.09 16.14 -6.98
N SER A 145 -9.27 15.40 -5.88
CA SER A 145 -8.65 14.08 -5.70
C SER A 145 -9.10 13.06 -6.75
N LEU A 146 -10.39 13.08 -7.15
CA LEU A 146 -10.90 12.22 -8.21
C LEU A 146 -10.37 12.61 -9.58
N LYS A 147 -10.23 13.91 -9.85
CA LYS A 147 -9.63 14.43 -11.08
C LYS A 147 -8.17 13.96 -11.17
N LEU A 148 -7.36 14.25 -10.17
CA LEU A 148 -5.96 13.82 -10.10
C LEU A 148 -5.82 12.30 -10.27
N PHE A 149 -6.65 11.51 -9.58
CA PHE A 149 -6.67 10.05 -9.71
C PHE A 149 -6.97 9.60 -11.15
N ASN A 150 -7.92 10.24 -11.84
CA ASN A 150 -8.24 9.91 -13.23
C ASN A 150 -7.13 10.34 -14.19
N GLU A 151 -6.55 11.52 -14.00
CA GLU A 151 -5.42 12.02 -14.78
C GLU A 151 -4.21 11.10 -14.65
N THR A 152 -3.95 10.58 -13.46
CA THR A 152 -2.87 9.60 -13.23
C THR A 152 -3.10 8.31 -14.01
N PHE A 153 -4.34 7.80 -14.08
CA PHE A 153 -4.63 6.62 -14.90
C PHE A 153 -4.54 6.90 -16.40
N ALA A 154 -4.78 8.13 -16.83
CA ALA A 154 -4.66 8.55 -18.23
C ALA A 154 -3.20 8.79 -18.66
N GLY A 155 -2.31 9.14 -17.75
CA GLY A 155 -0.89 9.38 -18.00
C GLY A 155 -0.11 8.10 -18.34
N ASP A 156 1.22 8.18 -18.41
CA ASP A 156 2.09 7.07 -18.82
C ASP A 156 2.84 6.42 -17.66
N ALA A 157 2.86 7.04 -16.48
CA ALA A 157 3.48 6.49 -15.28
C ALA A 157 2.98 5.07 -14.95
N THR A 158 3.86 4.21 -14.47
CA THR A 158 3.47 2.89 -13.95
C THR A 158 2.69 3.06 -12.66
N LEU A 159 1.58 2.35 -12.51
CA LEU A 159 0.73 2.45 -11.33
C LEU A 159 0.88 1.22 -10.43
N CYS A 160 1.26 1.43 -9.16
CA CYS A 160 1.17 0.41 -8.13
C CYS A 160 -0.15 0.57 -7.36
N TYR A 161 -0.91 -0.50 -7.26
CA TYR A 161 -2.24 -0.47 -6.69
C TYR A 161 -2.49 -1.62 -5.71
N PHE A 162 -3.06 -1.30 -4.56
CA PHE A 162 -3.49 -2.28 -3.55
C PHE A 162 -5.02 -2.32 -3.49
N PRO A 163 -5.66 -3.23 -4.25
CA PRO A 163 -7.11 -3.19 -4.48
C PRO A 163 -7.96 -3.38 -3.22
N PHE A 164 -7.44 -4.06 -2.21
CA PHE A 164 -8.11 -4.20 -0.92
C PHE A 164 -8.20 -2.85 -0.17
N GLY A 165 -7.19 -1.98 -0.32
CA GLY A 165 -7.12 -0.66 0.32
C GLY A 165 -6.93 -0.68 1.83
N LEU A 166 -6.60 -1.84 2.40
CA LEU A 166 -6.18 -2.09 3.78
C LEU A 166 -5.14 -3.20 3.77
N CYS A 167 -4.42 -3.43 4.88
CA CYS A 167 -3.56 -4.60 4.97
C CYS A 167 -4.37 -5.89 5.18
N SER A 168 -3.77 -7.03 4.82
CA SER A 168 -4.35 -8.37 4.95
C SER A 168 -4.90 -8.65 6.35
N ARG A 169 -5.89 -9.50 6.44
CA ARG A 169 -6.60 -9.86 7.66
C ARG A 169 -6.58 -11.36 7.89
N LYS A 170 -6.66 -11.77 9.16
CA LYS A 170 -6.85 -13.17 9.51
C LYS A 170 -8.31 -13.58 9.31
N THR A 171 -8.55 -14.49 8.39
CA THR A 171 -9.88 -15.05 8.07
C THR A 171 -10.42 -15.93 9.19
N LYS A 172 -11.68 -16.39 9.08
CA LYS A 172 -12.26 -17.36 10.02
C LYS A 172 -11.50 -18.69 9.99
N GLY A 173 -11.01 -19.12 8.83
CA GLY A 173 -10.18 -20.31 8.66
C GLY A 173 -8.72 -20.18 9.11
N GLY A 174 -8.32 -19.02 9.66
CA GLY A 174 -6.97 -18.81 10.19
C GLY A 174 -5.96 -18.32 9.16
N LYS A 175 -6.25 -18.38 7.86
CA LYS A 175 -5.39 -17.84 6.79
C LYS A 175 -5.31 -16.32 6.88
N ILE A 176 -4.13 -15.77 6.56
CA ILE A 176 -3.90 -14.33 6.47
C ILE A 176 -3.93 -13.96 5.00
N MET A 177 -4.86 -13.07 4.64
CA MET A 177 -5.05 -12.67 3.25
C MET A 177 -5.86 -11.36 3.16
N ASP A 178 -5.81 -10.73 2.00
CA ASP A 178 -6.73 -9.65 1.68
C ASP A 178 -8.16 -10.18 1.66
N LEU A 179 -9.08 -9.38 2.14
CA LEU A 179 -10.49 -9.61 1.92
C LEU A 179 -10.85 -9.21 0.47
N ASP A 180 -12.10 -8.87 0.20
CA ASP A 180 -12.55 -8.60 -1.17
C ASP A 180 -11.78 -7.43 -1.81
N TRP A 181 -11.21 -7.65 -2.99
CA TRP A 181 -10.60 -6.60 -3.77
C TRP A 181 -11.66 -5.71 -4.41
N LYS A 182 -11.47 -4.41 -4.33
CA LYS A 182 -12.35 -3.41 -4.96
C LYS A 182 -12.17 -3.45 -6.47
N LYS A 183 -13.28 -3.43 -7.21
CA LYS A 183 -13.32 -3.51 -8.66
C LYS A 183 -12.68 -2.32 -9.41
N THR A 184 -12.37 -1.23 -8.72
CA THR A 184 -11.92 0.04 -9.34
C THR A 184 -10.73 -0.15 -10.27
N PHE A 185 -9.74 -0.97 -9.90
CA PHE A 185 -8.54 -1.20 -10.70
C PHE A 185 -8.87 -1.91 -12.04
N VAL A 186 -9.81 -2.85 -12.05
CA VAL A 186 -10.28 -3.52 -13.28
C VAL A 186 -11.02 -2.53 -14.18
N THR A 187 -11.95 -1.76 -13.60
CA THR A 187 -12.70 -0.73 -14.34
C THR A 187 -11.75 0.28 -14.98
N LYS A 188 -10.72 0.72 -14.25
CA LYS A 188 -9.73 1.69 -14.70
C LYS A 188 -8.74 1.09 -15.72
N SER A 189 -8.27 -0.16 -15.51
CA SER A 189 -7.46 -0.87 -16.50
C SER A 189 -8.13 -0.85 -17.86
N ARG A 190 -9.40 -1.25 -17.93
CA ARG A 190 -10.16 -1.29 -19.18
C ARG A 190 -10.39 0.12 -19.77
N ALA A 191 -10.74 1.10 -18.94
CA ALA A 191 -11.04 2.46 -19.39
C ALA A 191 -9.83 3.20 -19.94
N TYR A 192 -8.64 2.93 -19.39
CA TYR A 192 -7.39 3.61 -19.74
C TYR A 192 -6.38 2.70 -20.45
N GLN A 193 -6.82 1.51 -20.89
CA GLN A 193 -6.02 0.56 -21.66
C GLN A 193 -4.67 0.23 -21.02
N ARG A 194 -4.72 -0.17 -19.74
CA ARG A 194 -3.56 -0.60 -18.98
C ARG A 194 -3.64 -2.08 -18.69
N ASP A 195 -2.64 -2.84 -19.09
CA ASP A 195 -2.54 -4.25 -18.75
C ASP A 195 -2.32 -4.41 -17.23
N ILE A 196 -2.88 -5.44 -16.63
CA ILE A 196 -2.71 -5.70 -15.21
C ILE A 196 -1.57 -6.70 -15.00
N VAL A 197 -0.53 -6.29 -14.26
CA VAL A 197 0.47 -7.20 -13.72
C VAL A 197 0.01 -7.61 -12.32
N PRO A 198 -0.47 -8.85 -12.13
CA PRO A 198 -0.84 -9.36 -10.83
C PRO A 198 0.42 -9.68 -10.02
N VAL A 199 0.40 -9.34 -8.73
CA VAL A 199 1.56 -9.52 -7.85
C VAL A 199 1.14 -10.22 -6.57
N HIS A 200 1.99 -11.12 -6.11
CA HIS A 200 1.95 -11.66 -4.76
C HIS A 200 3.13 -11.16 -3.95
N ILE A 201 2.85 -10.66 -2.76
CA ILE A 201 3.89 -10.33 -1.76
C ILE A 201 3.70 -11.29 -0.58
N GLU A 202 4.76 -11.99 -0.23
CA GLU A 202 4.80 -12.78 1.00
C GLU A 202 4.97 -11.86 2.20
N GLY A 203 4.36 -12.23 3.31
CA GLY A 203 4.55 -11.49 4.54
C GLY A 203 3.37 -11.61 5.49
N ARG A 204 3.63 -11.26 6.73
CA ARG A 204 2.60 -11.18 7.75
C ARG A 204 3.01 -10.26 8.89
N ASN A 205 2.05 -9.58 9.45
CA ASN A 205 2.18 -8.86 10.70
C ASN A 205 2.20 -9.80 11.91
N SER A 206 2.45 -9.27 13.08
CA SER A 206 2.49 -10.06 14.31
C SER A 206 1.11 -10.69 14.65
N ASN A 207 1.13 -11.76 15.42
CA ASN A 207 -0.10 -12.35 15.96
C ASN A 207 -0.87 -11.34 16.82
N PHE A 208 -0.18 -10.42 17.50
CA PHE A 208 -0.80 -9.35 18.28
C PHE A 208 -1.70 -8.48 17.37
N PHE A 209 -1.18 -8.02 16.23
CA PHE A 209 -1.93 -7.21 15.27
C PHE A 209 -3.25 -7.88 14.84
N TYR A 210 -3.19 -9.16 14.44
CA TYR A 210 -4.38 -9.90 14.01
C TYR A 210 -5.34 -10.21 15.15
N ASN A 211 -4.83 -10.54 16.35
CA ASN A 211 -5.66 -10.81 17.50
C ASN A 211 -6.37 -9.55 18.00
N LEU A 212 -5.70 -8.40 18.00
CA LEU A 212 -6.31 -7.10 18.30
C LEU A 212 -7.45 -6.79 17.33
N ALA A 213 -7.23 -7.00 16.01
CA ALA A 213 -8.28 -6.81 15.00
C ALA A 213 -9.50 -7.72 15.24
N ARG A 214 -9.26 -8.98 15.66
CA ARG A 214 -10.33 -9.92 16.01
C ARG A 214 -11.09 -9.52 17.26
N LEU A 215 -10.36 -9.14 18.32
CA LEU A 215 -10.94 -8.68 19.58
C LEU A 215 -11.82 -7.46 19.35
N ARG A 216 -11.30 -6.46 18.62
CA ARG A 216 -12.03 -5.27 18.22
C ARG A 216 -13.38 -5.60 17.55
N LYS A 217 -13.34 -6.51 16.53
CA LYS A 217 -14.56 -6.96 15.84
C LYS A 217 -15.54 -7.64 16.78
N ARG A 218 -15.05 -8.49 17.69
CA ARG A 218 -15.90 -9.19 18.70
C ARG A 218 -16.58 -8.20 19.65
N LEU A 219 -15.88 -7.11 20.02
CA LEU A 219 -16.40 -6.04 20.86
C LEU A 219 -17.27 -5.01 20.11
N GLY A 220 -17.50 -5.20 18.81
CA GLY A 220 -18.31 -4.29 17.99
C GLY A 220 -17.68 -2.91 17.75
N ILE A 221 -16.38 -2.72 18.04
CA ILE A 221 -15.68 -1.45 17.84
C ILE A 221 -15.50 -1.21 16.35
N LYS A 222 -16.09 -0.14 15.82
CA LYS A 222 -16.08 0.18 14.38
C LYS A 222 -14.74 0.76 13.90
N VAL A 223 -14.03 1.50 14.77
CA VAL A 223 -12.73 2.10 14.44
C VAL A 223 -11.65 1.02 14.36
N ASN A 224 -10.84 1.03 13.31
CA ASN A 224 -9.74 0.07 13.11
C ASN A 224 -8.53 0.44 13.97
N ILE A 225 -8.63 0.25 15.29
CA ILE A 225 -7.58 0.62 16.26
C ILE A 225 -6.25 -0.10 16.01
N GLU A 226 -6.29 -1.32 15.45
CA GLU A 226 -5.11 -2.09 15.08
C GLU A 226 -4.24 -1.38 14.02
N MET A 227 -4.84 -0.50 13.20
CA MET A 227 -4.10 0.25 12.18
C MET A 227 -3.06 1.21 12.79
N ALA A 228 -3.27 1.67 14.02
CA ALA A 228 -2.27 2.48 14.73
C ALA A 228 -0.98 1.70 15.02
N PHE A 229 -1.03 0.38 15.03
CA PHE A 229 0.14 -0.48 15.25
C PHE A 229 0.89 -0.81 13.95
N LEU A 230 0.42 -0.38 12.78
CA LEU A 230 1.11 -0.67 11.52
C LEU A 230 2.50 -0.04 11.45
N VAL A 231 2.71 1.09 12.08
CA VAL A 231 4.04 1.72 12.15
C VAL A 231 5.00 0.84 12.96
N ASP A 232 4.55 0.34 14.11
CA ASP A 232 5.34 -0.61 14.93
C ASP A 232 5.58 -1.95 14.19
N GLU A 233 4.59 -2.46 13.45
CA GLU A 233 4.76 -3.64 12.58
C GLU A 233 5.75 -3.37 11.42
N PHE A 234 5.79 -2.16 10.88
CA PHE A 234 6.76 -1.73 9.87
C PHE A 234 8.20 -1.82 10.42
N PHE A 235 8.47 -1.24 11.58
CA PHE A 235 9.79 -1.29 12.20
C PHE A 235 10.22 -2.71 12.61
N LYS A 236 9.29 -3.60 12.92
CA LYS A 236 9.56 -5.03 13.18
C LYS A 236 10.03 -5.82 11.96
N GLN A 237 9.98 -5.25 10.77
CA GLN A 237 10.45 -5.91 9.54
C GLN A 237 11.94 -5.70 9.27
N ARG A 238 12.67 -4.93 10.09
CA ARG A 238 14.13 -4.79 9.97
C ARG A 238 14.81 -6.15 9.95
N ASN A 239 15.84 -6.30 9.08
CA ASN A 239 16.65 -7.52 8.88
C ASN A 239 15.85 -8.74 8.39
N LYS A 240 14.69 -8.53 7.72
CA LYS A 240 13.89 -9.62 7.18
C LYS A 240 14.04 -9.75 5.67
N THR A 241 13.52 -10.86 5.16
CA THR A 241 13.38 -11.10 3.72
C THR A 241 11.92 -10.91 3.34
N LEU A 242 11.69 -10.27 2.21
CA LEU A 242 10.39 -10.07 1.58
C LEU A 242 10.45 -10.58 0.15
N THR A 243 9.58 -11.53 -0.21
CA THR A 243 9.47 -12.04 -1.58
C THR A 243 8.33 -11.33 -2.31
N ILE A 244 8.59 -10.89 -3.52
CA ILE A 244 7.63 -10.27 -4.43
C ILE A 244 7.61 -11.05 -5.73
N SER A 245 6.49 -11.69 -6.06
CA SER A 245 6.33 -12.49 -7.27
C SER A 245 5.43 -11.76 -8.27
N PHE A 246 5.98 -11.35 -9.41
CA PHE A 246 5.28 -10.67 -10.50
C PHE A 246 4.77 -11.70 -11.51
N GLY A 247 3.47 -11.77 -11.69
CA GLY A 247 2.86 -12.57 -12.76
C GLY A 247 2.94 -11.89 -14.13
N LYS A 248 2.64 -12.64 -15.19
CA LYS A 248 2.61 -12.11 -16.56
C LYS A 248 1.52 -11.04 -16.71
N PRO A 249 1.77 -9.98 -17.50
CA PRO A 249 0.75 -8.98 -17.80
C PRO A 249 -0.50 -9.61 -18.39
N ILE A 250 -1.64 -9.23 -17.86
CA ILE A 250 -2.95 -9.65 -18.36
C ILE A 250 -3.50 -8.51 -19.19
N PRO A 251 -3.69 -8.68 -20.51
CA PRO A 251 -4.19 -7.65 -21.39
C PRO A 251 -5.52 -7.07 -20.90
N TYR A 252 -5.70 -5.76 -20.96
CA TYR A 252 -6.93 -5.10 -20.49
C TYR A 252 -8.18 -5.58 -21.23
N GLN A 253 -8.04 -6.06 -22.48
CA GLN A 253 -9.12 -6.64 -23.28
C GLN A 253 -9.67 -7.95 -22.69
N THR A 254 -8.88 -8.63 -21.83
CA THR A 254 -9.31 -9.86 -21.15
C THR A 254 -10.52 -9.61 -20.24
N PHE A 255 -10.65 -8.39 -19.71
CA PHE A 255 -11.74 -8.00 -18.77
C PHE A 255 -13.01 -7.61 -19.53
N ASP A 256 -13.58 -8.54 -20.25
CA ASP A 256 -14.78 -8.39 -21.07
C ASP A 256 -16.09 -8.59 -20.29
N ARG A 257 -17.20 -8.80 -21.02
CA ARG A 257 -18.55 -8.94 -20.44
C ARG A 257 -18.86 -10.33 -19.88
N ARG A 258 -17.94 -11.32 -19.98
CA ARG A 258 -18.12 -12.66 -19.39
C ARG A 258 -18.31 -12.61 -17.88
N PHE A 259 -17.68 -11.67 -17.23
CA PHE A 259 -17.81 -11.42 -15.79
C PHE A 259 -18.00 -9.93 -15.53
N ASN A 260 -18.67 -9.59 -14.44
CA ASN A 260 -18.70 -8.20 -13.99
C ASN A 260 -17.36 -7.82 -13.32
N ASP A 261 -17.12 -6.50 -13.16
CA ASP A 261 -15.85 -6.00 -12.64
C ASP A 261 -15.49 -6.54 -11.23
N ALA A 262 -16.49 -6.84 -10.39
CA ALA A 262 -16.23 -7.40 -9.06
C ALA A 262 -15.81 -8.89 -9.14
N GLN A 263 -16.40 -9.64 -10.07
CA GLN A 263 -15.99 -11.02 -10.32
C GLN A 263 -14.58 -11.09 -10.92
N TRP A 264 -14.23 -10.17 -11.84
CA TRP A 264 -12.87 -10.04 -12.35
C TRP A 264 -11.88 -9.71 -11.22
N ALA A 265 -12.22 -8.79 -10.35
CA ALA A 265 -11.39 -8.43 -9.20
C ALA A 265 -11.13 -9.63 -8.27
N GLU A 266 -12.17 -10.45 -8.03
CA GLU A 266 -12.04 -11.67 -7.21
C GLU A 266 -11.18 -12.73 -7.89
N LYS A 267 -11.35 -12.95 -9.21
CA LYS A 267 -10.49 -13.86 -9.98
C LYS A 267 -9.02 -13.44 -9.93
N LEU A 268 -8.75 -12.14 -10.09
CA LEU A 268 -7.39 -11.59 -9.99
C LEU A 268 -6.82 -11.72 -8.58
N ARG A 269 -7.63 -11.45 -7.55
CA ARG A 269 -7.21 -11.63 -6.17
C ARG A 269 -6.80 -13.09 -5.90
N THR A 270 -7.64 -14.03 -6.26
CA THR A 270 -7.36 -15.45 -6.04
C THR A 270 -6.17 -15.94 -6.86
N PHE A 271 -6.03 -15.47 -8.10
CA PHE A 271 -4.87 -15.75 -8.94
C PHE A 271 -3.57 -15.20 -8.36
N SER A 272 -3.57 -13.95 -7.87
CA SER A 272 -2.37 -13.37 -7.26
C SER A 272 -1.81 -14.19 -6.11
N TYR A 273 -2.68 -14.84 -5.31
CA TYR A 273 -2.21 -15.75 -4.25
C TYR A 273 -1.60 -17.05 -4.78
N GLN A 274 -1.89 -17.47 -6.01
CA GLN A 274 -1.23 -18.63 -6.62
C GLN A 274 0.20 -18.33 -7.07
N LEU A 275 0.49 -17.06 -7.41
CA LEU A 275 1.82 -16.62 -7.81
C LEU A 275 2.87 -16.81 -6.71
N GLY A 276 2.47 -16.81 -5.45
CA GLY A 276 3.37 -17.12 -4.34
C GLY A 276 3.86 -18.59 -4.32
N ASN A 277 3.18 -19.49 -5.06
CA ASN A 277 3.61 -20.87 -5.22
C ASN A 277 4.37 -21.10 -6.54
N ASP A 278 3.98 -20.39 -7.59
CA ASP A 278 4.60 -20.44 -8.92
C ASP A 278 4.35 -19.12 -9.67
N CYS A 279 5.37 -18.30 -9.78
CA CYS A 279 5.31 -17.00 -10.47
C CYS A 279 5.17 -17.13 -11.99
N ASN A 280 5.42 -18.32 -12.57
CA ASN A 280 5.30 -18.58 -14.03
C ASN A 280 3.86 -18.89 -14.46
N LEU A 281 2.92 -19.00 -13.53
CA LEU A 281 1.52 -19.23 -13.85
C LEU A 281 0.98 -18.18 -14.81
N VAL A 282 0.17 -18.66 -15.77
CA VAL A 282 -0.53 -17.79 -16.72
C VAL A 282 -2.00 -17.69 -16.29
N PHE A 283 -2.52 -16.48 -16.25
CA PHE A 283 -3.92 -16.25 -15.93
C PHE A 283 -4.85 -16.81 -17.02
N ASP A 284 -5.72 -17.74 -16.63
CA ASP A 284 -6.78 -18.27 -17.49
C ASP A 284 -8.15 -17.82 -16.91
N PRO A 285 -8.91 -16.98 -17.66
CA PRO A 285 -10.23 -16.52 -17.19
C PRO A 285 -11.24 -17.64 -16.95
N SER A 286 -11.10 -18.80 -17.63
CA SER A 286 -12.00 -19.94 -17.48
C SER A 286 -11.77 -20.72 -16.19
N MET A 287 -10.60 -20.61 -15.59
CA MET A 287 -10.24 -21.33 -14.37
C MET A 287 -10.82 -20.69 -13.11
N GLU A 288 -11.14 -21.53 -12.13
CA GLU A 288 -11.43 -21.13 -10.75
C GLU A 288 -10.18 -21.33 -9.89
N TYR A 289 -9.59 -20.24 -9.44
CA TYR A 289 -8.44 -20.24 -8.53
C TYR A 289 -8.93 -20.34 -7.08
N LYS A 290 -8.34 -21.26 -6.32
CA LYS A 290 -8.67 -21.44 -4.89
C LYS A 290 -7.49 -20.97 -4.03
N ILE A 291 -7.78 -20.28 -2.92
CA ILE A 291 -6.77 -19.83 -1.93
C ILE A 291 -6.81 -20.77 -0.71
#